data_77a8d05f6ba427d0aa0eb4e24ef5f9cc
#
_entry.id   77a8d05f6ba427d0aa0eb4e24ef5f9cc
#
_cell.length_a   1.000
_cell.length_b   1.000
_cell.length_c   1.000
_cell.angle_alpha   90.00
_cell.angle_beta   90.00
_cell.angle_gamma   90.00
#
_symmetry.space_group_name_H-M   'P 1'
#
loop_
_entity.id
_entity.type
_entity.pdbx_description
1 polymer ?
#
loop_
_entity_poly.entity_id
_entity_poly.type
_entity_poly.pdbx_seq_one_letter_code
_entity_poly.pdbx_strand_id
1 'polypeptide(L)'
;SIVGFTAGIYNPFNVGVAQSIAGVTPMFSGAWYRWIILVAFIVVTSLYIIHYAEKVKKNPSKNLMGNEDSNLEDVDVSAIEVTGRHKLILLAVVIALAVLIYGVAYLGWFITEMATLFLVLGVVCGILAGFSGNKICDLYVQGMANITFGALIVGVAGTINTVMVDGMIIDTIINALANAIVALPSSVKIIGMFLVQTIINLPINSGTGQAAATMPIMAPVGDLVGLTRQSTVLAFQLGDGLT
;
A
#
# COMPACT_ATOMS: atom_id res chain seq x y z
N SER A 1 -7.28 -3.06 3.05
CA SER A 1 -5.87 -2.79 2.72
C SER A 1 -5.72 -1.86 1.52
N ILE A 2 -6.49 -2.01 0.44
CA ILE A 2 -6.42 -1.17 -0.78
C ILE A 2 -6.51 0.33 -0.46
N VAL A 3 -7.52 0.77 0.29
CA VAL A 3 -7.68 2.19 0.66
C VAL A 3 -6.45 2.74 1.40
N GLY A 4 -5.91 1.96 2.34
CA GLY A 4 -4.71 2.36 3.10
C GLY A 4 -3.46 2.48 2.25
N PHE A 5 -3.30 1.63 1.24
CA PHE A 5 -2.17 1.70 0.31
C PHE A 5 -2.34 2.85 -0.69
N THR A 6 -3.51 2.94 -1.32
CA THR A 6 -3.82 3.96 -2.34
C THR A 6 -3.74 5.39 -1.80
N ALA A 7 -4.29 5.62 -0.61
CA ALA A 7 -4.32 6.94 0.01
C ALA A 7 -3.30 7.10 1.14
N GLY A 8 -2.30 6.22 1.21
CA GLY A 8 -1.24 6.27 2.21
C GLY A 8 -0.49 7.59 2.19
N ILE A 9 -0.50 8.31 3.33
CA ILE A 9 0.05 9.67 3.42
C ILE A 9 1.58 9.61 3.48
N TYR A 10 2.09 8.72 4.32
CA TYR A 10 3.51 8.51 4.56
C TYR A 10 3.97 7.14 4.05
N ASN A 11 3.44 6.71 2.89
CA ASN A 11 3.83 5.45 2.28
C ASN A 11 5.21 5.58 1.60
N PRO A 12 6.28 4.99 2.15
CA PRO A 12 7.62 5.12 1.59
C PRO A 12 7.79 4.37 0.28
N PHE A 13 7.02 3.30 0.05
CA PHE A 13 7.15 2.42 -1.12
C PHE A 13 6.51 2.99 -2.39
N ASN A 14 5.55 3.89 -2.22
CA ASN A 14 4.78 4.48 -3.30
C ASN A 14 5.08 6.00 -3.33
N VAL A 15 4.54 6.78 -2.40
CA VAL A 15 4.69 8.24 -2.38
C VAL A 15 6.14 8.68 -2.20
N GLY A 16 6.88 8.07 -1.26
CA GLY A 16 8.25 8.45 -0.96
C GLY A 16 9.17 8.28 -2.17
N VAL A 17 9.13 7.11 -2.82
CA VAL A 17 9.94 6.84 -4.01
C VAL A 17 9.54 7.74 -5.17
N ALA A 18 8.24 7.89 -5.44
CA ALA A 18 7.76 8.73 -6.53
C ALA A 18 8.13 10.21 -6.33
N GLN A 19 8.01 10.75 -5.10
CA GLN A 19 8.43 12.11 -4.79
C GLN A 19 9.93 12.31 -4.91
N SER A 20 10.73 11.34 -4.45
CA SER A 20 12.18 11.38 -4.55
C SER A 20 12.62 11.47 -6.01
N ILE A 21 12.07 10.61 -6.88
CA ILE A 21 12.40 10.59 -8.31
C ILE A 21 11.89 11.86 -9.01
N ALA A 22 10.69 12.33 -8.66
CA ALA A 22 10.15 13.57 -9.20
C ALA A 22 10.84 14.83 -8.66
N GLY A 23 11.77 14.73 -7.72
CA GLY A 23 12.45 15.87 -7.11
C GLY A 23 11.53 16.75 -6.27
N VAL A 24 10.52 16.18 -5.65
CA VAL A 24 9.57 16.89 -4.79
C VAL A 24 10.12 17.00 -3.38
N THR A 25 10.34 18.23 -2.91
CA THR A 25 10.84 18.52 -1.55
C THR A 25 9.91 19.49 -0.82
N PRO A 26 9.74 19.37 0.50
CA PRO A 26 10.23 18.29 1.36
C PRO A 26 9.49 16.97 1.09
N MET A 27 10.13 15.84 1.48
CA MET A 27 9.51 14.52 1.34
C MET A 27 8.15 14.48 2.07
N PHE A 28 7.20 13.76 1.50
CA PHE A 28 5.79 13.72 1.92
C PHE A 28 5.08 15.07 1.95
N SER A 29 5.61 16.09 1.26
CA SER A 29 4.88 17.35 1.05
C SER A 29 3.51 17.09 0.42
N GLY A 30 2.54 17.96 0.69
CA GLY A 30 1.16 17.74 0.25
C GLY A 30 0.40 16.67 1.06
N ALA A 31 0.85 16.32 2.26
CA ALA A 31 0.17 15.36 3.13
C ALA A 31 -1.30 15.75 3.41
N TRP A 32 -1.61 17.03 3.51
CA TRP A 32 -2.95 17.53 3.86
C TRP A 32 -4.04 17.07 2.88
N TYR A 33 -3.80 17.11 1.58
CA TYR A 33 -4.80 16.65 0.60
C TYR A 33 -4.89 15.12 0.54
N ARG A 34 -3.80 14.40 0.85
CA ARG A 34 -3.84 12.93 1.02
C ARG A 34 -4.69 12.53 2.21
N TRP A 35 -4.69 13.30 3.31
CA TRP A 35 -5.62 13.12 4.41
C TRP A 35 -7.06 13.23 3.96
N ILE A 36 -7.40 14.24 3.15
CA ILE A 36 -8.76 14.41 2.61
C ILE A 36 -9.16 13.21 1.76
N ILE A 37 -8.27 12.77 0.87
CA ILE A 37 -8.51 11.60 0.00
C ILE A 37 -8.69 10.33 0.84
N LEU A 38 -7.84 10.11 1.85
CA LEU A 38 -7.94 8.95 2.73
C LEU A 38 -9.29 8.92 3.46
N VAL A 39 -9.70 10.03 4.05
CA VAL A 39 -10.99 10.13 4.75
C VAL A 39 -12.15 9.89 3.77
N ALA A 40 -12.11 10.51 2.58
CA ALA A 40 -13.13 10.30 1.55
C ALA A 40 -13.22 8.82 1.14
N PHE A 41 -12.10 8.14 0.91
CA PHE A 41 -12.08 6.72 0.57
C PHE A 41 -12.60 5.83 1.71
N ILE A 42 -12.22 6.14 2.95
CA ILE A 42 -12.73 5.40 4.12
C ILE A 42 -14.26 5.54 4.19
N VAL A 43 -14.77 6.76 4.06
CA VAL A 43 -16.23 7.01 4.11
C VAL A 43 -16.96 6.28 2.99
N VAL A 44 -16.52 6.46 1.74
CA VAL A 44 -17.16 5.81 0.58
C VAL A 44 -17.12 4.29 0.70
N THR A 45 -15.96 3.73 1.05
CA THR A 45 -15.81 2.28 1.20
C THR A 45 -16.64 1.75 2.35
N SER A 46 -16.69 2.44 3.49
CA SER A 46 -17.51 2.05 4.62
C SER A 46 -19.01 2.08 4.29
N LEU A 47 -19.48 3.13 3.63
CA LEU A 47 -20.87 3.22 3.17
C LEU A 47 -21.22 2.10 2.18
N TYR A 48 -20.31 1.80 1.25
CA TYR A 48 -20.49 0.69 0.31
C TYR A 48 -20.57 -0.67 1.03
N ILE A 49 -19.67 -0.93 1.99
CA ILE A 49 -19.66 -2.18 2.76
C ILE A 49 -20.94 -2.31 3.59
N ILE A 50 -21.37 -1.24 4.26
CA ILE A 50 -22.62 -1.23 5.06
C ILE A 50 -23.82 -1.51 4.15
N HIS A 51 -23.90 -0.80 3.02
CA HIS A 51 -25.00 -1.01 2.06
C HIS A 51 -25.02 -2.45 1.50
N TYR A 52 -23.83 -2.99 1.16
CA TYR A 52 -23.72 -4.37 0.69
C TYR A 52 -24.10 -5.37 1.78
N ALA A 53 -23.63 -5.19 3.00
CA ALA A 53 -23.97 -6.05 4.14
C ALA A 53 -25.50 -6.05 4.42
N GLU A 54 -26.16 -4.89 4.38
CA GLU A 54 -27.62 -4.81 4.50
C GLU A 54 -28.36 -5.54 3.36
N LYS A 55 -27.83 -5.41 2.14
CA LYS A 55 -28.39 -6.09 0.97
C LYS A 55 -28.28 -7.61 1.09
N VAL A 56 -27.13 -8.12 1.53
CA VAL A 56 -26.91 -9.55 1.77
C VAL A 56 -27.75 -10.05 2.94
N LYS A 57 -27.86 -9.27 4.03
CA LYS A 57 -28.72 -9.59 5.18
C LYS A 57 -30.20 -9.75 4.77
N LYS A 58 -30.70 -8.89 3.87
CA LYS A 58 -32.08 -8.98 3.33
C LYS A 58 -32.25 -10.10 2.32
N ASN A 59 -31.20 -10.52 1.64
CA ASN A 59 -31.26 -11.50 0.56
C ASN A 59 -29.95 -12.33 0.52
N PRO A 60 -29.83 -13.39 1.33
CA PRO A 60 -28.61 -14.21 1.43
C PRO A 60 -28.11 -14.79 0.10
N SER A 61 -29.02 -15.02 -0.88
CA SER A 61 -28.66 -15.50 -2.21
C SER A 61 -27.81 -14.50 -3.04
N LYS A 62 -27.71 -13.24 -2.61
CA LYS A 62 -26.86 -12.21 -3.23
C LYS A 62 -25.45 -12.13 -2.64
N ASN A 63 -25.10 -13.08 -1.78
CA ASN A 63 -23.73 -13.20 -1.29
C ASN A 63 -22.80 -13.65 -2.42
N LEU A 64 -21.81 -12.81 -2.77
CA LEU A 64 -20.82 -13.11 -3.82
C LEU A 64 -19.85 -14.25 -3.41
N MET A 65 -19.69 -14.49 -2.12
CA MET A 65 -18.85 -15.56 -1.58
C MET A 65 -19.55 -16.91 -1.52
N GLY A 66 -20.82 -17.00 -1.96
CA GLY A 66 -21.64 -18.21 -1.81
C GLY A 66 -22.00 -18.51 -0.36
N ASN A 67 -22.54 -19.71 -0.12
CA ASN A 67 -22.76 -20.23 1.23
C ASN A 67 -21.52 -21.01 1.74
N GLU A 68 -20.33 -20.51 1.47
CA GLU A 68 -19.20 -20.96 2.28
C GLU A 68 -19.52 -20.53 3.71
N ASP A 69 -19.98 -21.50 4.51
CA ASP A 69 -19.98 -21.37 5.95
C ASP A 69 -18.57 -20.92 6.33
N SER A 70 -18.43 -19.65 6.61
CA SER A 70 -17.23 -19.18 7.25
C SER A 70 -17.17 -19.97 8.56
N ASN A 71 -16.33 -20.98 8.62
CA ASN A 71 -15.87 -21.58 9.86
C ASN A 71 -15.06 -20.54 10.66
N LEU A 72 -15.60 -19.35 10.77
CA LEU A 72 -15.24 -18.42 11.82
C LEU A 72 -15.85 -19.06 13.06
N GLU A 73 -15.03 -19.82 13.79
CA GLU A 73 -15.37 -20.12 15.18
C GLU A 73 -15.85 -18.83 15.78
N ASP A 74 -17.09 -18.82 16.27
CA ASP A 74 -17.64 -17.70 17.05
C ASP A 74 -16.74 -17.55 18.28
N VAL A 75 -15.66 -16.79 18.12
CA VAL A 75 -14.81 -16.43 19.25
C VAL A 75 -15.67 -15.54 20.14
N ASP A 76 -16.12 -16.10 21.24
CA ASP A 76 -16.84 -15.33 22.26
C ASP A 76 -15.91 -14.25 22.81
N VAL A 77 -16.00 -13.08 22.19
CA VAL A 77 -15.17 -11.90 22.53
C VAL A 77 -15.47 -11.43 23.97
N SER A 78 -16.66 -11.77 24.52
CA SER A 78 -17.05 -11.41 25.87
C SER A 78 -16.29 -12.19 26.95
N ALA A 79 -15.71 -13.35 26.58
CA ALA A 79 -14.91 -14.19 27.46
C ALA A 79 -13.44 -13.75 27.56
N ILE A 80 -13.00 -12.77 26.75
CA ILE A 80 -11.61 -12.31 26.73
C ILE A 80 -11.39 -11.22 27.77
N GLU A 81 -10.86 -11.58 28.94
CA GLU A 81 -10.44 -10.60 29.93
C GLU A 81 -9.17 -9.84 29.44
N VAL A 82 -9.29 -8.52 29.33
CA VAL A 82 -8.15 -7.66 28.98
C VAL A 82 -7.23 -7.50 30.18
N THR A 83 -6.17 -8.27 30.24
CA THR A 83 -5.17 -8.24 31.32
C THR A 83 -4.22 -7.06 31.16
N GLY A 84 -3.47 -6.73 32.23
CA GLY A 84 -2.42 -5.72 32.19
C GLY A 84 -1.33 -5.99 31.10
N ARG A 85 -1.03 -7.27 30.83
CA ARG A 85 -0.10 -7.66 29.76
C ARG A 85 -0.63 -7.30 28.38
N HIS A 86 -1.92 -7.48 28.11
CA HIS A 86 -2.54 -7.07 26.84
C HIS A 86 -2.42 -5.57 26.63
N LYS A 87 -2.60 -4.76 27.68
CA LYS A 87 -2.44 -3.30 27.62
C LYS A 87 -0.98 -2.90 27.31
N LEU A 88 0.01 -3.59 27.88
CA LEU A 88 1.43 -3.34 27.61
C LEU A 88 1.80 -3.71 26.17
N ILE A 89 1.28 -4.81 25.64
CA ILE A 89 1.49 -5.23 24.24
C ILE A 89 0.88 -4.17 23.30
N LEU A 90 -0.35 -3.74 23.55
CA LEU A 90 -0.97 -2.68 22.75
C LEU A 90 -0.18 -1.38 22.80
N LEU A 91 0.33 -1.00 23.97
CA LEU A 91 1.20 0.17 24.11
C LEU A 91 2.50 0.00 23.29
N ALA A 92 3.13 -1.15 23.33
CA ALA A 92 4.33 -1.44 22.53
C ALA A 92 4.05 -1.32 21.02
N VAL A 93 2.90 -1.80 20.55
CA VAL A 93 2.47 -1.65 19.15
C VAL A 93 2.28 -0.17 18.80
N VAL A 94 1.60 0.61 19.65
CA VAL A 94 1.39 2.06 19.41
C VAL A 94 2.72 2.81 19.37
N ILE A 95 3.65 2.49 20.28
CA ILE A 95 5.00 3.08 20.29
C ILE A 95 5.74 2.72 18.99
N ALA A 96 5.69 1.45 18.58
CA ALA A 96 6.35 1.03 17.35
C ALA A 96 5.78 1.73 16.12
N LEU A 97 4.46 1.95 16.04
CA LEU A 97 3.84 2.72 14.96
C LEU A 97 4.26 4.19 14.99
N ALA A 98 4.38 4.80 16.17
CA ALA A 98 4.89 6.16 16.30
C ALA A 98 6.36 6.27 15.86
N VAL A 99 7.20 5.31 16.24
CA VAL A 99 8.61 5.22 15.83
C VAL A 99 8.70 4.99 14.31
N LEU A 100 7.83 4.14 13.74
CA LEU A 100 7.76 3.92 12.30
C LEU A 100 7.47 5.22 11.55
N ILE A 101 6.42 5.93 11.96
CA ILE A 101 6.04 7.21 11.32
C ILE A 101 7.17 8.22 11.41
N TYR A 102 7.79 8.35 12.60
CA TYR A 102 8.93 9.24 12.78
C TYR A 102 10.14 8.83 11.93
N GLY A 103 10.48 7.54 11.92
CA GLY A 103 11.59 7.01 11.15
C GLY A 103 11.43 7.24 9.64
N VAL A 104 10.23 6.96 9.11
CA VAL A 104 9.95 7.18 7.69
C VAL A 104 9.90 8.67 7.33
N ALA A 105 9.24 9.50 8.15
CA ALA A 105 9.03 10.92 7.84
C ALA A 105 10.29 11.78 8.00
N TYR A 106 11.15 11.47 8.99
CA TYR A 106 12.26 12.35 9.38
C TYR A 106 13.65 11.72 9.23
N LEU A 107 13.76 10.38 9.34
CA LEU A 107 15.04 9.68 9.26
C LEU A 107 15.28 8.99 7.92
N GLY A 108 14.30 9.03 7.00
CA GLY A 108 14.42 8.40 5.70
C GLY A 108 14.46 6.86 5.74
N TRP A 109 13.82 6.26 6.76
CA TRP A 109 13.75 4.79 6.88
C TRP A 109 13.08 4.17 5.66
N PHE A 110 13.62 3.02 5.25
CA PHE A 110 13.10 2.23 4.14
C PHE A 110 12.86 0.77 4.58
N ILE A 111 12.87 -0.17 3.64
CA ILE A 111 12.46 -1.56 3.88
C ILE A 111 13.24 -2.21 5.03
N THR A 112 14.56 -2.02 5.09
CA THR A 112 15.44 -2.69 6.05
C THR A 112 15.16 -2.25 7.48
N GLU A 113 15.04 -0.96 7.71
CA GLU A 113 14.77 -0.39 9.03
C GLU A 113 13.36 -0.77 9.51
N MET A 114 12.38 -0.73 8.60
CA MET A 114 11.00 -1.12 8.91
C MET A 114 10.90 -2.61 9.23
N ALA A 115 11.55 -3.47 8.45
CA ALA A 115 11.59 -4.91 8.72
C ALA A 115 12.23 -5.19 10.09
N THR A 116 13.33 -4.49 10.41
CA THR A 116 14.01 -4.60 11.70
C THR A 116 13.10 -4.18 12.85
N LEU A 117 12.38 -3.06 12.70
CA LEU A 117 11.42 -2.58 13.69
C LEU A 117 10.33 -3.62 13.99
N PHE A 118 9.72 -4.21 12.94
CA PHE A 118 8.67 -5.22 13.12
C PHE A 118 9.22 -6.51 13.70
N LEU A 119 10.43 -6.92 13.33
CA LEU A 119 11.08 -8.08 13.94
C LEU A 119 11.30 -7.86 15.45
N VAL A 120 11.87 -6.71 15.83
CA VAL A 120 12.07 -6.36 17.24
C VAL A 120 10.74 -6.27 17.97
N LEU A 121 9.72 -5.66 17.38
CA LEU A 121 8.39 -5.56 17.97
C LEU A 121 7.81 -6.94 18.28
N GLY A 122 7.92 -7.90 17.37
CA GLY A 122 7.44 -9.27 17.59
C GLY A 122 8.13 -9.95 18.78
N VAL A 123 9.47 -9.79 18.90
CA VAL A 123 10.22 -10.31 20.06
C VAL A 123 9.74 -9.64 21.35
N VAL A 124 9.64 -8.30 21.37
CA VAL A 124 9.16 -7.54 22.53
C VAL A 124 7.76 -7.98 22.94
N CYS A 125 6.83 -8.12 21.99
CA CYS A 125 5.48 -8.60 22.27
C CYS A 125 5.48 -10.02 22.85
N GLY A 126 6.34 -10.92 22.34
CA GLY A 126 6.50 -12.26 22.86
C GLY A 126 7.01 -12.30 24.31
N ILE A 127 7.98 -11.45 24.62
CA ILE A 127 8.52 -11.31 25.99
C ILE A 127 7.42 -10.74 26.94
N LEU A 128 6.71 -9.68 26.52
CA LEU A 128 5.63 -9.07 27.30
C LEU A 128 4.47 -10.04 27.54
N ALA A 129 4.21 -10.91 26.57
CA ALA A 129 3.22 -12.00 26.70
C ALA A 129 3.68 -13.09 27.69
N GLY A 130 4.97 -13.13 28.04
CA GLY A 130 5.55 -14.13 28.94
C GLY A 130 5.90 -15.43 28.23
N PHE A 131 6.12 -15.42 26.93
CA PHE A 131 6.53 -16.58 26.17
C PHE A 131 8.01 -16.91 26.39
N SER A 132 8.36 -18.21 26.39
CA SER A 132 9.75 -18.64 26.36
C SER A 132 10.41 -18.33 25.02
N GLY A 133 11.74 -18.22 24.99
CA GLY A 133 12.49 -17.97 23.76
C GLY A 133 12.17 -19.00 22.64
N ASN A 134 12.08 -20.28 22.98
CA ASN A 134 11.70 -21.32 22.03
C ASN A 134 10.31 -21.06 21.43
N LYS A 135 9.34 -20.71 22.28
CA LYS A 135 7.97 -20.41 21.81
C LYS A 135 7.95 -19.20 20.89
N ILE A 136 8.75 -18.16 21.15
CA ILE A 136 8.88 -17.00 20.27
C ILE A 136 9.45 -17.42 18.92
N CYS A 137 10.51 -18.24 18.91
CA CYS A 137 11.08 -18.77 17.66
C CYS A 137 10.06 -19.61 16.87
N ASP A 138 9.32 -20.49 17.53
CA ASP A 138 8.30 -21.32 16.89
C ASP A 138 7.21 -20.47 16.24
N LEU A 139 6.76 -19.41 16.93
CA LEU A 139 5.76 -18.49 16.39
C LEU A 139 6.28 -17.70 15.18
N TYR A 140 7.57 -17.31 15.18
CA TYR A 140 8.19 -16.70 14.00
C TYR A 140 8.23 -17.67 12.81
N VAL A 141 8.64 -18.92 13.03
CA VAL A 141 8.67 -19.94 11.97
C VAL A 141 7.26 -20.18 11.40
N GLN A 142 6.25 -20.28 12.26
CA GLN A 142 4.85 -20.41 11.83
C GLN A 142 4.38 -19.19 11.05
N GLY A 143 4.71 -17.98 11.53
CA GLY A 143 4.39 -16.74 10.83
C GLY A 143 5.03 -16.67 9.45
N MET A 144 6.33 -17.03 9.34
CA MET A 144 7.02 -17.10 8.05
C MET A 144 6.39 -18.14 7.12
N ALA A 145 6.01 -19.30 7.61
CA ALA A 145 5.32 -20.32 6.81
C ALA A 145 4.00 -19.79 6.24
N ASN A 146 3.22 -19.06 7.04
CA ASN A 146 1.93 -18.50 6.62
C ASN A 146 2.06 -17.45 5.49
N ILE A 147 3.14 -16.66 5.48
CA ILE A 147 3.36 -15.64 4.46
C ILE A 147 4.18 -16.12 3.25
N THR A 148 4.76 -17.32 3.31
CA THR A 148 5.66 -17.86 2.26
C THR A 148 4.99 -17.87 0.90
N PHE A 149 3.73 -18.29 0.81
CA PHE A 149 2.99 -18.32 -0.45
C PHE A 149 2.87 -16.92 -1.07
N GLY A 150 2.50 -15.92 -0.25
CA GLY A 150 2.43 -14.52 -0.71
C GLY A 150 3.79 -13.98 -1.15
N ALA A 151 4.86 -14.28 -0.40
CA ALA A 151 6.21 -13.87 -0.74
C ALA A 151 6.69 -14.50 -2.08
N LEU A 152 6.38 -15.78 -2.30
CA LEU A 152 6.69 -16.46 -3.56
C LEU A 152 5.91 -15.86 -4.75
N ILE A 153 4.62 -15.56 -4.58
CA ILE A 153 3.83 -14.90 -5.62
C ILE A 153 4.45 -13.54 -5.99
N VAL A 154 4.82 -12.73 -5.01
CA VAL A 154 5.48 -11.44 -5.25
C VAL A 154 6.80 -11.63 -6.02
N GLY A 155 7.60 -12.64 -5.64
CA GLY A 155 8.83 -12.99 -6.35
C GLY A 155 8.58 -13.38 -7.80
N VAL A 156 7.61 -14.26 -8.05
CA VAL A 156 7.24 -14.70 -9.41
C VAL A 156 6.67 -13.52 -10.23
N ALA A 157 5.79 -12.71 -9.65
CA ALA A 157 5.25 -11.53 -10.32
C ALA A 157 6.37 -10.52 -10.68
N GLY A 158 7.38 -10.38 -9.80
CA GLY A 158 8.54 -9.53 -10.08
C GLY A 158 9.35 -9.96 -11.30
N THR A 159 9.32 -11.25 -11.67
CA THR A 159 10.03 -11.71 -12.89
C THR A 159 9.44 -11.12 -14.16
N ILE A 160 8.14 -10.84 -14.21
CA ILE A 160 7.47 -10.18 -15.34
C ILE A 160 8.13 -8.82 -15.59
N ASN A 161 8.30 -8.04 -14.52
CA ASN A 161 8.95 -6.74 -14.60
C ASN A 161 10.40 -6.88 -15.12
N THR A 162 11.18 -7.83 -14.59
CA THR A 162 12.57 -8.06 -15.02
C THR A 162 12.63 -8.39 -16.50
N VAL A 163 11.81 -9.33 -16.98
CA VAL A 163 11.77 -9.71 -18.41
C VAL A 163 11.39 -8.53 -19.30
N MET A 164 10.46 -7.68 -18.86
CA MET A 164 10.03 -6.50 -19.63
C MET A 164 11.10 -5.41 -19.66
N VAL A 165 11.87 -5.24 -18.58
CA VAL A 165 13.02 -4.32 -18.52
C VAL A 165 14.14 -4.82 -19.40
N ASP A 166 14.56 -6.06 -19.23
CA ASP A 166 15.65 -6.68 -20.01
C ASP A 166 15.32 -6.75 -21.51
N GLY A 167 14.03 -6.96 -21.84
CA GLY A 167 13.52 -6.92 -23.20
C GLY A 167 13.34 -5.51 -23.77
N MET A 168 13.62 -4.46 -23.01
CA MET A 168 13.40 -3.04 -23.38
C MET A 168 11.96 -2.74 -23.83
N ILE A 169 10.99 -3.52 -23.36
CA ILE A 169 9.56 -3.37 -23.71
C ILE A 169 8.91 -2.26 -22.88
N ILE A 170 9.30 -2.12 -21.63
CA ILE A 170 8.72 -1.14 -20.68
C ILE A 170 8.85 0.27 -21.21
N ASP A 171 10.05 0.68 -21.65
CA ASP A 171 10.30 2.05 -22.13
C ASP A 171 9.43 2.38 -23.34
N THR A 172 9.22 1.41 -24.24
CA THR A 172 8.34 1.58 -25.40
C THR A 172 6.88 1.81 -24.98
N ILE A 173 6.39 1.02 -24.02
CA ILE A 173 5.02 1.17 -23.50
C ILE A 173 4.86 2.55 -22.81
N ILE A 174 5.79 2.90 -21.93
CA ILE A 174 5.71 4.16 -21.17
C ILE A 174 5.76 5.36 -22.12
N ASN A 175 6.64 5.36 -23.13
CA ASN A 175 6.75 6.42 -24.13
C ASN A 175 5.46 6.55 -24.97
N ALA A 176 4.87 5.44 -25.40
CA ALA A 176 3.63 5.46 -26.15
C ALA A 176 2.49 6.07 -25.33
N LEU A 177 2.39 5.68 -24.05
CA LEU A 177 1.38 6.20 -23.12
C LEU A 177 1.63 7.68 -22.76
N ALA A 178 2.89 8.10 -22.59
CA ALA A 178 3.25 9.49 -22.37
C ALA A 178 2.82 10.38 -23.55
N ASN A 179 3.05 9.94 -24.78
CA ASN A 179 2.61 10.65 -25.97
C ASN A 179 1.07 10.78 -26.04
N ALA A 180 0.35 9.76 -25.61
CA ALA A 180 -1.10 9.82 -25.51
C ALA A 180 -1.56 10.89 -24.50
N ILE A 181 -0.87 11.06 -23.35
CA ILE A 181 -1.18 12.13 -22.37
C ILE A 181 -0.96 13.52 -22.96
N VAL A 182 0.14 13.71 -23.69
CA VAL A 182 0.45 15.01 -24.32
C VAL A 182 -0.64 15.42 -25.30
N ALA A 183 -1.23 14.48 -26.02
CA ALA A 183 -2.30 14.72 -26.99
C ALA A 183 -3.66 15.11 -26.35
N LEU A 184 -3.84 14.89 -25.03
CA LEU A 184 -5.10 15.19 -24.35
C LEU A 184 -5.32 16.69 -24.15
N PRO A 185 -6.58 17.18 -24.08
CA PRO A 185 -6.90 18.52 -23.63
C PRO A 185 -6.40 18.78 -22.20
N SER A 186 -5.96 20.00 -21.90
CA SER A 186 -5.34 20.36 -20.61
C SER A 186 -6.21 20.04 -19.39
N SER A 187 -7.54 20.12 -19.53
CA SER A 187 -8.48 19.85 -18.44
C SER A 187 -8.55 18.38 -18.00
N VAL A 188 -8.13 17.45 -18.86
CA VAL A 188 -8.21 15.99 -18.56
C VAL A 188 -6.85 15.30 -18.48
N LYS A 189 -5.74 16.03 -18.65
CA LYS A 189 -4.39 15.44 -18.63
C LYS A 189 -4.05 14.70 -17.35
N ILE A 190 -4.47 15.21 -16.19
CA ILE A 190 -4.26 14.55 -14.91
C ILE A 190 -5.01 13.22 -14.81
N ILE A 191 -6.23 13.17 -15.37
CA ILE A 191 -7.01 11.93 -15.43
C ILE A 191 -6.35 10.96 -16.41
N GLY A 192 -5.88 11.44 -17.56
CA GLY A 192 -5.10 10.63 -18.49
C GLY A 192 -3.84 10.04 -17.84
N MET A 193 -3.12 10.82 -17.05
CA MET A 193 -1.94 10.35 -16.33
C MET A 193 -2.31 9.29 -15.29
N PHE A 194 -3.39 9.48 -14.54
CA PHE A 194 -3.91 8.47 -13.63
C PHE A 194 -4.26 7.16 -14.35
N LEU A 195 -5.00 7.23 -15.47
CA LEU A 195 -5.36 6.03 -16.25
C LEU A 195 -4.14 5.32 -16.83
N VAL A 196 -3.14 6.08 -17.29
CA VAL A 196 -1.87 5.51 -17.78
C VAL A 196 -1.15 4.77 -16.67
N GLN A 197 -1.06 5.33 -15.47
CA GLN A 197 -0.44 4.65 -14.33
C GLN A 197 -1.22 3.39 -13.93
N THR A 198 -2.54 3.43 -13.99
CA THR A 198 -3.40 2.25 -13.76
C THR A 198 -3.13 1.14 -14.79
N ILE A 199 -2.97 1.49 -16.07
CA ILE A 199 -2.66 0.51 -17.13
C ILE A 199 -1.26 -0.09 -16.92
N ILE A 200 -0.27 0.75 -16.58
CA ILE A 200 1.11 0.30 -16.33
C ILE A 200 1.18 -0.59 -15.08
N ASN A 201 0.30 -0.41 -14.12
CA ASN A 201 0.28 -1.27 -12.93
C ASN A 201 -0.09 -2.73 -13.24
N LEU A 202 -0.79 -3.01 -14.33
CA LEU A 202 -1.10 -4.38 -14.73
C LEU A 202 0.16 -5.24 -14.96
N PRO A 203 1.17 -4.78 -15.74
CA PRO A 203 2.42 -5.50 -15.90
C PRO A 203 3.44 -5.26 -14.77
N ILE A 204 3.42 -4.08 -14.12
CA ILE A 204 4.36 -3.71 -13.07
C ILE A 204 3.61 -3.59 -11.74
N ASN A 205 3.19 -4.72 -11.20
CA ASN A 205 2.46 -4.76 -9.92
C ASN A 205 3.42 -4.57 -8.72
N SER A 206 4.07 -3.41 -8.65
CA SER A 206 4.99 -3.03 -7.58
C SER A 206 5.09 -1.51 -7.51
N GLY A 207 4.57 -0.88 -6.46
CA GLY A 207 4.58 0.57 -6.30
C GLY A 207 5.98 1.18 -6.45
N THR A 208 6.98 0.61 -5.79
CA THR A 208 8.38 1.04 -5.93
C THR A 208 8.93 0.82 -7.35
N GLY A 209 8.66 -0.36 -7.92
CA GLY A 209 9.12 -0.72 -9.27
C GLY A 209 8.45 0.16 -10.34
N GLN A 210 7.15 0.38 -10.23
CA GLN A 210 6.42 1.26 -11.13
C GLN A 210 6.89 2.71 -11.00
N ALA A 211 7.11 3.22 -9.78
CA ALA A 211 7.68 4.55 -9.58
C ALA A 211 9.04 4.69 -10.26
N ALA A 212 9.93 3.71 -10.05
CA ALA A 212 11.28 3.73 -10.66
C ALA A 212 11.25 3.70 -12.19
N ALA A 213 10.34 2.93 -12.78
CA ALA A 213 10.21 2.83 -14.23
C ALA A 213 9.50 4.05 -14.84
N THR A 214 8.45 4.57 -14.20
CA THR A 214 7.57 5.57 -14.83
C THR A 214 7.91 7.01 -14.47
N MET A 215 8.29 7.29 -13.22
CA MET A 215 8.45 8.67 -12.74
C MET A 215 9.57 9.46 -13.44
N PRO A 216 10.70 8.85 -13.86
CA PRO A 216 11.71 9.59 -14.65
C PRO A 216 11.16 10.17 -15.95
N ILE A 217 10.12 9.55 -16.53
CA ILE A 217 9.44 10.01 -17.75
C ILE A 217 8.21 10.85 -17.41
N MET A 218 7.38 10.37 -16.50
CA MET A 218 6.09 11.00 -16.19
C MET A 218 6.21 12.33 -15.45
N ALA A 219 7.27 12.53 -14.64
CA ALA A 219 7.48 13.82 -13.98
C ALA A 219 7.81 14.92 -15.00
N PRO A 220 8.76 14.77 -15.94
CA PRO A 220 8.97 15.71 -17.04
C PRO A 220 7.74 15.88 -17.95
N VAL A 221 7.01 14.80 -18.26
CA VAL A 221 5.75 14.90 -19.03
C VAL A 221 4.72 15.74 -18.28
N GLY A 222 4.59 15.56 -16.95
CA GLY A 222 3.75 16.40 -16.11
C GLY A 222 4.10 17.89 -16.24
N ASP A 223 5.38 18.24 -16.11
CA ASP A 223 5.88 19.61 -16.28
C ASP A 223 5.53 20.16 -17.68
N LEU A 224 5.77 19.37 -18.73
CA LEU A 224 5.48 19.74 -20.12
C LEU A 224 4.00 20.05 -20.36
N VAL A 225 3.11 19.30 -19.72
CA VAL A 225 1.67 19.46 -19.88
C VAL A 225 1.04 20.44 -18.88
N GLY A 226 1.86 21.11 -18.06
CA GLY A 226 1.44 22.12 -17.11
C GLY A 226 0.88 21.57 -15.79
N LEU A 227 1.15 20.33 -15.47
CA LEU A 227 0.85 19.73 -14.15
C LEU A 227 2.00 20.00 -13.18
N THR A 228 1.68 20.17 -11.91
CA THR A 228 2.73 20.20 -10.88
C THR A 228 3.27 18.79 -10.65
N ARG A 229 4.53 18.68 -10.25
CA ARG A 229 5.14 17.39 -9.92
C ARG A 229 4.38 16.65 -8.80
N GLN A 230 3.81 17.41 -7.85
CA GLN A 230 2.93 16.85 -6.81
C GLN A 230 1.65 16.24 -7.40
N SER A 231 1.03 16.90 -8.39
CA SER A 231 -0.16 16.35 -9.06
C SER A 231 0.18 15.09 -9.86
N THR A 232 1.36 15.05 -10.47
CA THR A 232 1.88 13.87 -11.17
C THR A 232 2.11 12.72 -10.22
N VAL A 233 2.74 12.97 -9.06
CA VAL A 233 2.91 11.96 -8.00
C VAL A 233 1.56 11.48 -7.47
N LEU A 234 0.58 12.37 -7.32
CA LEU A 234 -0.75 11.97 -6.88
C LEU A 234 -1.45 11.07 -7.91
N ALA A 235 -1.37 11.42 -9.19
CA ALA A 235 -1.91 10.59 -10.27
C ALA A 235 -1.26 9.19 -10.31
N PHE A 236 0.07 9.13 -10.12
CA PHE A 236 0.80 7.89 -9.95
C PHE A 236 0.29 7.11 -8.74
N GLN A 237 0.24 7.72 -7.56
CA GLN A 237 -0.17 7.09 -6.31
C GLN A 237 -1.56 6.45 -6.40
N LEU A 238 -2.52 7.18 -6.99
CA LEU A 238 -3.89 6.68 -7.16
C LEU A 238 -3.96 5.59 -8.22
N GLY A 239 -3.19 5.71 -9.31
CA GLY A 239 -3.15 4.73 -10.39
C GLY A 239 -2.51 3.40 -9.97
N ASP A 240 -1.43 3.46 -9.18
CA ASP A 240 -0.77 2.28 -8.60
C ASP A 240 -1.61 1.62 -7.50
N GLY A 241 -2.35 2.40 -6.72
CA GLY A 241 -3.02 1.89 -5.53
C GLY A 241 -4.44 1.34 -5.76
N LEU A 242 -5.12 1.69 -6.85
CA LEU A 242 -6.50 1.27 -7.13
C LEU A 242 -6.62 -0.04 -7.92
N THR A 243 -5.53 -0.56 -8.40
CA THR A 243 -5.40 -1.86 -9.10
C THR A 243 -4.54 -2.83 -8.30
#